data_39906550a6656b1d1225245e843c554f
#
_entry.id   39906550a6656b1d1225245e843c554f
#
_cell.length_a   1.000
_cell.length_b   1.000
_cell.length_c   1.000
_cell.angle_alpha   90.00
_cell.angle_beta   90.00
_cell.angle_gamma   90.00
#
_symmetry.space_group_name_H-M   'P 1'
#
loop_
_entity.id
_entity.type
_entity.pdbx_description
1 polymer ?
#
loop_
_entity_poly.entity_id
_entity_poly.type
_entity_poly.pdbx_seq_one_letter_code
_entity_poly.pdbx_strand_id
1 'polypeptide(L)'
;LTYEGLSGDETTNVFVAPNPWRGSIMETFHGATTPISYFVRFYNVKSGEKIRVFDVGGNLVFEDVAPAIGSYDWNLVSRTRNQVVTGIYYWQVGNQSGKLAVIR
;
A
#
# COMPACT_ATOMS: atom_id res chain seq x y z
N LEU A 1 0.78 -32.41 -0.51
CA LEU A 1 0.79 -31.69 -0.59
C LEU A 1 1.09 -31.28 -0.83
N THR A 2 1.15 -31.34 -0.81
CA THR A 2 1.32 -30.68 -1.04
C THR A 2 1.57 -30.09 -1.17
N TYR A 3 1.64 -29.79 -1.03
CA TYR A 3 1.80 -28.84 -1.26
C TYR A 3 2.56 -28.55 -1.66
N GLU A 4 2.99 -28.67 -1.92
CA GLU A 4 3.53 -28.11 -2.32
C GLU A 4 3.47 -27.32 -2.93
N GLY A 5 3.26 -27.62 -3.43
CA GLY A 5 3.28 -26.41 -3.98
C GLY A 5 2.53 -25.43 -3.38
N LEU A 6 2.07 -25.66 -2.85
CA LEU A 6 1.44 -24.76 -2.46
C LEU A 6 2.04 -23.79 -1.94
N SER A 7 2.23 -23.85 -1.66
CA SER A 7 2.63 -23.08 -1.13
C SER A 7 3.21 -21.89 -1.31
N GLY A 8 4.08 -21.68 -1.75
CA GLY A 8 4.67 -20.44 -1.98
C GLY A 8 3.74 -19.38 -2.44
N ASP A 9 2.79 -19.76 -3.20
CA ASP A 9 1.86 -18.79 -3.75
C ASP A 9 1.05 -18.09 -2.70
N GLU A 10 0.68 -18.84 -1.69
CA GLU A 10 -0.14 -18.22 -0.67
C GLU A 10 0.63 -17.28 0.18
N THR A 11 1.94 -17.50 0.30
CA THR A 11 2.75 -16.64 1.14
C THR A 11 3.20 -15.39 0.42
N THR A 12 2.85 -15.26 -0.85
CA THR A 12 3.31 -14.12 -1.64
C THR A 12 2.20 -13.16 -2.00
N ASN A 13 1.06 -13.27 -1.35
CA ASN A 13 -0.02 -12.32 -1.60
C ASN A 13 0.38 -10.93 -1.16
N VAL A 14 0.17 -9.98 -2.06
CA VAL A 14 0.46 -8.59 -1.76
C VAL A 14 -0.63 -8.03 -0.85
N PHE A 15 -0.22 -7.30 0.16
CA PHE A 15 -1.17 -6.55 0.97
C PHE A 15 -0.52 -5.25 1.40
N VAL A 16 -1.35 -4.31 1.85
CA VAL A 16 -0.87 -3.00 2.22
C VAL A 16 -1.26 -2.72 3.67
N ALA A 17 -0.35 -2.07 4.40
CA ALA A 17 -0.59 -1.70 5.79
C ALA A 17 0.11 -0.40 6.11
N PRO A 18 -0.42 0.40 7.01
CA PRO A 18 -1.70 0.24 7.69
C PRO A 18 -2.87 0.47 6.75
N ASN A 19 -3.97 -0.20 7.00
CA ASN A 19 -5.16 -0.08 6.17
C ASN A 19 -6.38 -0.29 7.06
N PRO A 20 -7.14 0.77 7.38
CA PRO A 20 -7.00 2.11 6.81
C PRO A 20 -5.78 2.86 7.34
N TRP A 21 -5.26 3.74 6.51
CA TRP A 21 -4.20 4.63 6.95
C TRP A 21 -4.83 5.86 7.61
N ARG A 22 -4.37 6.18 8.82
CA ARG A 22 -4.92 7.29 9.60
C ARG A 22 -3.79 8.16 10.11
N GLY A 23 -3.52 9.21 9.39
CA GLY A 23 -2.35 10.02 9.69
C GLY A 23 -2.46 10.83 10.97
N SER A 24 -3.67 11.29 11.32
CA SER A 24 -3.80 12.26 12.38
C SER A 24 -4.03 11.64 13.76
N ILE A 25 -4.34 10.36 13.83
CA ILE A 25 -4.74 9.76 15.11
C ILE A 25 -3.55 9.19 15.85
N MET A 26 -2.58 8.71 15.12
CA MET A 26 -1.52 7.90 15.70
C MET A 26 -0.65 8.67 16.70
N GLU A 27 -0.49 9.95 16.48
CA GLU A 27 0.42 10.72 17.31
C GLU A 27 -0.06 10.89 18.73
N THR A 28 -1.35 10.74 18.98
CA THR A 28 -1.90 10.97 20.33
C THR A 28 -2.35 9.69 20.99
N PHE A 29 -2.07 8.55 20.39
CA PHE A 29 -2.58 7.30 20.90
C PHE A 29 -1.94 6.99 22.26
N HIS A 30 -2.77 6.86 23.30
CA HIS A 30 -2.33 6.57 24.66
C HIS A 30 -1.36 7.58 25.24
N GLY A 31 -1.27 8.75 24.67
CA GLY A 31 -0.30 9.71 25.14
C GLY A 31 1.13 9.25 24.95
N ALA A 32 1.34 8.15 24.31
CA ALA A 32 2.67 7.66 24.04
C ALA A 32 3.21 8.27 22.76
N THR A 33 4.52 8.27 22.67
CA THR A 33 5.16 8.75 21.46
C THR A 33 5.11 7.66 20.41
N THR A 34 4.02 7.59 19.70
CA THR A 34 3.89 6.64 18.59
C THR A 34 4.25 7.36 17.30
N PRO A 35 5.24 6.87 16.60
CA PRO A 35 5.63 7.54 15.36
C PRO A 35 4.46 7.58 14.40
N ILE A 36 4.26 8.74 13.79
CA ILE A 36 3.26 8.89 12.75
C ILE A 36 3.77 8.12 11.54
N SER A 37 2.88 7.35 10.95
CA SER A 37 3.22 6.68 9.70
C SER A 37 2.99 7.66 8.56
N TYR A 38 4.05 8.01 7.86
CA TYR A 38 3.95 8.90 6.72
C TYR A 38 3.80 8.16 5.41
N PHE A 39 3.64 6.84 5.48
CA PHE A 39 3.54 6.02 4.29
C PHE A 39 2.72 4.78 4.59
N VAL A 40 2.27 4.14 3.54
CA VAL A 40 1.78 2.77 3.62
C VAL A 40 2.81 1.87 2.98
N ARG A 41 2.87 0.63 3.44
CA ARG A 41 3.82 -0.33 2.90
C ARG A 41 3.09 -1.45 2.20
N PHE A 42 3.50 -1.71 0.98
CA PHE A 42 3.03 -2.86 0.22
C PHE A 42 3.98 -4.01 0.52
N TYR A 43 3.44 -5.09 1.04
CA TYR A 43 4.23 -6.25 1.43
C TYR A 43 4.18 -7.32 0.35
N ASN A 44 5.25 -8.10 0.28
CA ASN A 44 5.36 -9.24 -0.64
C ASN A 44 5.39 -8.82 -2.09
N VAL A 45 6.02 -7.71 -2.35
CA VAL A 45 6.21 -7.18 -3.68
C VAL A 45 7.46 -7.79 -4.29
N LYS A 46 7.40 -8.10 -5.57
CA LYS A 46 8.56 -8.64 -6.28
C LYS A 46 9.30 -7.53 -7.00
N SER A 47 10.60 -7.71 -7.12
CA SER A 47 11.41 -6.75 -7.85
C SER A 47 10.90 -6.61 -9.27
N GLY A 48 10.75 -5.37 -9.72
CA GLY A 48 10.29 -5.09 -11.07
C GLY A 48 8.79 -5.05 -11.25
N GLU A 49 8.03 -5.38 -10.21
CA GLU A 49 6.59 -5.30 -10.31
C GLU A 49 6.13 -3.85 -10.33
N LYS A 50 5.13 -3.58 -11.15
CA LYS A 50 4.57 -2.24 -11.25
C LYS A 50 3.49 -2.06 -10.20
N ILE A 51 3.59 -0.96 -9.47
CA ILE A 51 2.65 -0.61 -8.43
C ILE A 51 1.82 0.56 -8.94
N ARG A 52 0.51 0.40 -8.93
CA ARG A 52 -0.42 1.43 -9.37
C ARG A 52 -1.48 1.66 -8.31
N VAL A 53 -1.87 2.91 -8.16
CA VAL A 53 -2.95 3.29 -7.25
C VAL A 53 -3.95 4.13 -8.04
N PHE A 54 -5.22 3.79 -7.90
CA PHE A 54 -6.32 4.47 -8.59
C PHE A 54 -7.30 5.03 -7.57
N ASP A 55 -7.97 6.11 -7.93
CA ASP A 55 -9.05 6.62 -7.10
C ASP A 55 -10.36 5.89 -7.47
N VAL A 56 -11.47 6.27 -6.80
CA VAL A 56 -12.75 5.60 -7.03
C VAL A 56 -13.29 5.84 -8.44
N GLY A 57 -12.85 6.87 -9.10
CA GLY A 57 -13.24 7.15 -10.47
C GLY A 57 -12.42 6.38 -11.49
N GLY A 58 -11.44 5.60 -11.05
CA GLY A 58 -10.59 4.85 -11.94
C GLY A 58 -9.41 5.64 -12.47
N ASN A 59 -9.17 6.82 -11.94
CA ASN A 59 -8.05 7.65 -12.39
C ASN A 59 -6.77 7.19 -11.72
N LEU A 60 -5.70 7.14 -12.51
CA LEU A 60 -4.40 6.75 -11.98
C LEU A 60 -3.85 7.87 -11.11
N VAL A 61 -3.63 7.53 -9.84
CA VAL A 61 -3.13 8.47 -8.84
C VAL A 61 -1.62 8.36 -8.72
N PHE A 62 -1.10 7.16 -8.74
CA PHE A 62 0.32 6.91 -8.51
C PHE A 62 0.77 5.67 -9.24
N GLU A 63 2.01 5.68 -9.70
CA GLU A 63 2.59 4.53 -10.37
C GLU A 63 4.09 4.53 -10.14
N ASP A 64 4.62 3.36 -9.85
CA ASP A 64 6.06 3.19 -9.71
C ASP A 64 6.40 1.72 -9.95
N VAL A 65 7.68 1.44 -10.02
CA VAL A 65 8.19 0.09 -10.19
C VAL A 65 8.99 -0.26 -8.93
N ALA A 66 8.71 -1.41 -8.36
CA ALA A 66 9.38 -1.84 -7.16
C ALA A 66 10.85 -2.11 -7.45
N PRO A 67 11.77 -1.45 -6.74
CA PRO A 67 13.20 -1.63 -7.01
C PRO A 67 13.77 -2.89 -6.39
N ALA A 68 13.07 -3.45 -5.41
CA ALA A 68 13.60 -4.59 -4.68
C ALA A 68 12.46 -5.50 -4.25
N ILE A 69 12.83 -6.74 -3.97
CA ILE A 69 11.85 -7.70 -3.47
C ILE A 69 11.55 -7.40 -2.01
N GLY A 70 10.33 -7.68 -1.62
CA GLY A 70 9.91 -7.63 -0.23
C GLY A 70 8.86 -6.60 0.04
N SER A 71 9.17 -5.34 -0.12
CA SER A 71 8.21 -4.30 0.22
C SER A 71 8.46 -3.04 -0.59
N TYR A 72 7.42 -2.21 -0.63
CA TYR A 72 7.49 -0.91 -1.29
C TYR A 72 6.70 0.09 -0.43
N ASP A 73 7.32 1.22 -0.12
CA ASP A 73 6.70 2.25 0.70
C ASP A 73 6.19 3.37 -0.18
N TRP A 74 4.91 3.71 -0.01
CA TRP A 74 4.29 4.82 -0.73
C TRP A 74 3.93 5.90 0.28
N ASN A 75 4.38 7.10 0.02
CA ASN A 75 4.22 8.23 0.94
C ASN A 75 2.89 8.96 0.77
N LEU A 76 1.93 8.37 0.06
CA LEU A 76 0.58 8.92 -0.10
C LEU A 76 0.58 10.25 -0.84
N VAL A 77 1.52 10.40 -1.73
CA VAL A 77 1.61 11.56 -2.61
C VAL A 77 1.36 11.08 -4.03
N SER A 78 0.52 11.82 -4.74
CA SER A 78 0.17 11.46 -6.11
C SER A 78 1.34 11.73 -7.05
N ARG A 79 1.21 11.24 -8.27
CA ARG A 79 2.24 11.48 -9.29
C ARG A 79 2.35 12.96 -9.67
N THR A 80 1.37 13.77 -9.31
CA THR A 80 1.44 15.21 -9.50
C THR A 80 1.96 15.91 -8.25
N ARG A 81 2.44 15.14 -7.27
CA ARG A 81 3.09 15.65 -6.07
C ARG A 81 2.14 16.33 -5.10
N ASN A 82 0.88 15.93 -5.12
CA ASN A 82 -0.11 16.40 -4.17
C ASN A 82 -0.43 15.29 -3.19
N GLN A 83 -0.64 15.64 -1.93
CA GLN A 83 -1.08 14.66 -0.97
C GLN A 83 -2.45 14.13 -1.37
N VAL A 84 -2.63 12.81 -1.29
CA VAL A 84 -3.92 12.25 -1.62
C VAL A 84 -4.91 12.57 -0.50
N VAL A 85 -6.16 12.80 -0.89
CA VAL A 85 -7.19 13.20 0.07
C VAL A 85 -7.81 11.96 0.69
N THR A 86 -8.57 12.18 1.77
CA THR A 86 -9.37 11.12 2.38
C THR A 86 -10.24 10.46 1.33
N GLY A 87 -10.24 9.15 1.31
CA GLY A 87 -11.04 8.40 0.36
C GLY A 87 -10.61 6.96 0.27
N ILE A 88 -11.28 6.24 -0.60
CA ILE A 88 -10.95 4.86 -0.91
C ILE A 88 -10.14 4.84 -2.19
N TYR A 89 -9.07 4.09 -2.17
CA TYR A 89 -8.19 3.93 -3.32
C TYR A 89 -8.07 2.45 -3.64
N TYR A 90 -7.77 2.17 -4.88
CA TYR A 90 -7.57 0.80 -5.34
C TYR A 90 -6.13 0.66 -5.79
N TRP A 91 -5.46 -0.36 -5.28
CA TRP A 91 -4.07 -0.61 -5.68
C TRP A 91 -4.00 -1.83 -6.57
N GLN A 92 -2.98 -1.86 -7.40
CA GLN A 92 -2.69 -2.98 -8.26
C GLN A 92 -1.18 -3.19 -8.26
N VAL A 93 -0.76 -4.42 -7.97
CA VAL A 93 0.64 -4.81 -7.99
C VAL A 93 0.71 -6.10 -8.79
N GLY A 94 1.35 -6.02 -9.96
CA GLY A 94 1.34 -7.16 -10.85
C GLY A 94 -0.09 -7.51 -11.24
N ASN A 95 -0.51 -8.72 -10.94
CA ASN A 95 -1.89 -9.14 -11.22
C ASN A 95 -2.73 -9.23 -9.96
N GLN A 96 -2.28 -8.65 -8.86
CA GLN A 96 -3.02 -8.62 -7.62
C GLN A 96 -3.56 -7.21 -7.38
N SER A 97 -4.67 -7.11 -6.67
CA SER A 97 -5.28 -5.82 -6.41
C SER A 97 -6.03 -5.85 -5.09
N GLY A 98 -6.32 -4.66 -4.57
CA GLY A 98 -7.06 -4.53 -3.34
C GLY A 98 -7.46 -3.10 -3.10
N LYS A 99 -7.98 -2.83 -1.90
CA LYS A 99 -8.42 -1.50 -1.49
C LYS A 99 -7.49 -0.95 -0.44
N LEU A 100 -7.41 0.38 -0.42
CA LEU A 100 -6.70 1.11 0.62
C LEU A 100 -7.58 2.28 1.04
N ALA A 101 -7.88 2.39 2.31
CA ALA A 101 -8.62 3.52 2.83
C ALA A 101 -7.63 4.53 3.41
N VAL A 102 -7.80 5.79 3.04
CA VAL A 102 -6.96 6.89 3.53
C VAL A 102 -7.86 7.83 4.32
N ILE A 103 -7.50 8.07 5.56
CA ILE A 103 -8.26 8.94 6.45
C ILE A 103 -7.30 9.96 7.03
N ARG A 104 -7.46 11.20 6.60
CA ARG A 104 -6.61 12.29 7.08
C ARG A 104 -7.26 13.06 8.20
#